data_671fbb11493df50278608bfd8077e2a1
#
_entry.id   671fbb11493df50278608bfd8077e2a1
#
_cell.length_a   1.000
_cell.length_b   1.000
_cell.length_c   1.000
_cell.angle_alpha   90.00
_cell.angle_beta   90.00
_cell.angle_gamma   90.00
#
_symmetry.space_group_name_H-M   'P 1'
#
loop_
_entity.id
_entity.type
_entity.pdbx_description
1 polymer ?
#
loop_
_entity_poly.entity_id
_entity_poly.type
_entity_poly.pdbx_seq_one_letter_code
_entity_poly.pdbx_strand_id
1 'polypeptide(L)'
;MQDLDHNEDRLRGTYDFPFEFHHIDQAHPRYVMSYHWHVEYEIIRILEGSLTVTLDEKSFIATAGDIIFVHSGILHSGIPDNCLYQCIVFDGNVFLKNNSVCAGYMQKIIHQEILIYHHFTPKHIEICNTINSLFDSLWKREPGYELTVIGQFYHFFGIVFSNHYYLDSITRARRDYKRILQLKQVLDFIEHNYTGALTLKQLSASVSMS
;
A
#
# COMPACT_ATOMS: atom_id res chain seq x y z
N MET A 1 5.15 -2.83 25.60
CA MET A 1 6.02 -3.61 24.71
C MET A 1 5.30 -3.57 23.37
N GLN A 2 5.73 -2.70 22.44
CA GLN A 2 5.12 -2.62 21.12
C GLN A 2 5.52 -3.88 20.35
N ASP A 3 4.54 -4.57 19.79
CA ASP A 3 4.78 -5.67 18.86
C ASP A 3 5.63 -5.15 17.71
N LEU A 4 6.81 -5.75 17.54
CA LEU A 4 7.75 -5.45 16.46
C LEU A 4 7.41 -6.25 15.19
N ASP A 5 6.15 -6.65 15.03
CA ASP A 5 5.70 -7.35 13.83
C ASP A 5 5.62 -6.36 12.66
N HIS A 6 6.67 -6.31 11.85
CA HIS A 6 6.73 -5.48 10.65
C HIS A 6 5.98 -6.09 9.46
N ASN A 7 5.61 -7.38 9.55
CA ASN A 7 4.80 -8.07 8.56
C ASN A 7 3.35 -8.15 9.05
N GLU A 8 2.46 -7.38 8.45
CA GLU A 8 1.02 -7.51 8.74
C GLU A 8 0.37 -8.61 7.88
N ASP A 9 0.64 -9.88 8.19
CA ASP A 9 -0.03 -11.01 7.54
C ASP A 9 -1.39 -11.29 8.21
N ARG A 10 -2.45 -10.70 7.64
CA ARG A 10 -3.83 -10.91 8.11
C ARG A 10 -4.83 -10.80 6.96
N LEU A 11 -5.98 -11.46 7.11
CA LEU A 11 -7.08 -11.34 6.15
C LEU A 11 -7.62 -9.89 6.13
N ARG A 12 -7.60 -9.25 4.97
CA ARG A 12 -8.16 -7.91 4.75
C ARG A 12 -9.62 -8.03 4.30
N GLY A 13 -10.54 -7.39 5.02
CA GLY A 13 -11.96 -7.46 4.70
C GLY A 13 -12.53 -8.87 4.76
N THR A 14 -13.21 -9.31 3.68
CA THR A 14 -13.75 -10.67 3.53
C THR A 14 -13.14 -11.36 2.32
N TYR A 15 -13.32 -12.68 2.21
CA TYR A 15 -12.85 -13.45 1.05
C TYR A 15 -13.39 -12.94 -0.30
N ASP A 16 -14.65 -12.52 -0.33
CA ASP A 16 -15.30 -12.03 -1.55
C ASP A 16 -15.14 -10.52 -1.76
N PHE A 17 -14.81 -9.79 -0.70
CA PHE A 17 -14.59 -8.34 -0.70
C PHE A 17 -13.35 -7.99 0.13
N PRO A 18 -12.13 -8.24 -0.40
CA PRO A 18 -10.87 -8.11 0.33
C PRO A 18 -10.39 -6.65 0.38
N PHE A 19 -11.19 -5.80 0.99
CA PHE A 19 -10.93 -4.37 1.19
C PHE A 19 -11.09 -4.04 2.66
N GLU A 20 -10.04 -3.54 3.30
CA GLU A 20 -10.06 -3.08 4.67
C GLU A 20 -9.94 -1.56 4.70
N PHE A 21 -10.91 -0.90 5.31
CA PHE A 21 -10.98 0.55 5.41
C PHE A 21 -10.68 1.00 6.83
N HIS A 22 -9.84 2.03 6.96
CA HIS A 22 -9.49 2.67 8.23
C HIS A 22 -9.74 4.17 8.15
N HIS A 23 -10.26 4.73 9.25
CA HIS A 23 -10.39 6.16 9.49
C HIS A 23 -9.55 6.48 10.72
N ILE A 24 -8.53 7.31 10.58
CA ILE A 24 -7.47 7.49 11.56
C ILE A 24 -7.38 8.95 11.95
N ASP A 25 -7.80 9.24 13.16
CA ASP A 25 -7.69 10.52 13.84
C ASP A 25 -6.67 10.45 14.99
N GLN A 26 -6.48 11.56 15.70
CA GLN A 26 -5.52 11.67 16.81
C GLN A 26 -5.82 10.70 17.98
N ALA A 27 -7.04 10.24 18.13
CA ALA A 27 -7.43 9.30 19.19
C ALA A 27 -7.23 7.83 18.78
N HIS A 28 -6.95 7.58 17.49
CA HIS A 28 -6.79 6.22 16.98
C HIS A 28 -5.50 5.57 17.51
N PRO A 29 -5.53 4.31 18.00
CA PRO A 29 -4.35 3.64 18.56
C PRO A 29 -3.15 3.54 17.59
N ARG A 30 -3.43 3.54 16.29
CA ARG A 30 -2.43 3.51 15.22
C ARG A 30 -2.28 4.88 14.54
N TYR A 31 -2.49 5.99 15.28
CA TYR A 31 -2.36 7.33 14.73
C TYR A 31 -0.99 7.57 14.10
N VAL A 32 0.07 7.18 14.79
CA VAL A 32 1.41 7.07 14.20
C VAL A 32 1.50 5.71 13.53
N MET A 33 1.68 5.71 12.23
CA MET A 33 1.89 4.51 11.44
C MET A 33 3.35 4.05 11.60
N SER A 34 3.56 3.01 12.41
CA SER A 34 4.88 2.40 12.58
C SER A 34 5.41 1.82 11.27
N TYR A 35 6.72 1.60 11.16
CA TYR A 35 7.28 0.88 10.01
C TYR A 35 6.71 -0.53 9.93
N HIS A 36 6.07 -0.82 8.79
CA HIS A 36 5.51 -2.14 8.51
C HIS A 36 5.43 -2.36 6.99
N TRP A 37 5.13 -3.57 6.60
CA TRP A 37 4.84 -3.95 5.22
C TRP A 37 3.78 -5.05 5.17
N HIS A 38 3.13 -5.18 4.04
CA HIS A 38 2.15 -6.23 3.75
C HIS A 38 2.15 -6.55 2.25
N VAL A 39 1.59 -7.69 1.87
CA VAL A 39 1.53 -8.13 0.46
C VAL A 39 0.41 -7.46 -0.34
N GLU A 40 -0.50 -6.80 0.32
CA GLU A 40 -1.57 -6.04 -0.28
C GLU A 40 -1.08 -4.67 -0.76
N TYR A 41 -1.93 -3.99 -1.51
CA TYR A 41 -1.79 -2.58 -1.88
C TYR A 41 -2.49 -1.71 -0.86
N GLU A 42 -2.05 -0.46 -0.72
CA GLU A 42 -2.73 0.51 0.12
C GLU A 42 -2.92 1.84 -0.62
N ILE A 43 -4.06 2.48 -0.39
CA ILE A 43 -4.29 3.87 -0.79
C ILE A 43 -4.58 4.66 0.47
N ILE A 44 -3.87 5.78 0.63
CA ILE A 44 -4.06 6.70 1.76
C ILE A 44 -4.56 8.02 1.19
N ARG A 45 -5.63 8.59 1.77
CA ARG A 45 -6.04 9.98 1.52
C ARG A 45 -5.88 10.83 2.76
N ILE A 46 -5.37 12.04 2.59
CA ILE A 46 -5.23 13.03 3.65
C ILE A 46 -6.46 13.94 3.62
N LEU A 47 -7.18 14.01 4.75
CA LEU A 47 -8.35 14.87 4.90
C LEU A 47 -7.98 16.22 5.53
N GLU A 48 -7.13 16.21 6.57
CA GLU A 48 -6.69 17.41 7.30
C GLU A 48 -5.23 17.26 7.72
N GLY A 49 -4.55 18.37 7.92
CA GLY A 49 -3.17 18.41 8.42
C GLY A 49 -2.16 17.86 7.43
N SER A 50 -1.14 17.20 7.94
CA SER A 50 -0.08 16.60 7.12
C SER A 50 0.40 15.27 7.66
N LEU A 51 0.89 14.40 6.77
CA LEU A 51 1.48 13.11 7.07
C LEU A 51 2.86 13.04 6.43
N THR A 52 3.91 12.91 7.22
CA THR A 52 5.24 12.57 6.70
C THR A 52 5.26 11.09 6.40
N VAL A 53 5.19 10.74 5.12
CA VAL A 53 5.16 9.36 4.64
C VAL A 53 6.57 8.93 4.25
N THR A 54 6.98 7.75 4.69
CA THR A 54 8.23 7.11 4.23
C THR A 54 7.86 5.83 3.48
N LEU A 55 8.34 5.70 2.26
CA LEU A 55 8.21 4.53 1.41
C LEU A 55 9.61 4.00 1.10
N ASP A 56 9.97 2.84 1.64
CA ASP A 56 11.33 2.30 1.67
C ASP A 56 12.34 3.33 2.21
N GLU A 57 13.19 3.89 1.35
CA GLU A 57 14.22 4.87 1.73
C GLU A 57 13.81 6.34 1.45
N LYS A 58 12.60 6.58 0.91
CA LYS A 58 12.17 7.91 0.49
C LYS A 58 11.08 8.45 1.38
N SER A 59 11.29 9.66 1.90
CA SER A 59 10.29 10.36 2.69
C SER A 59 9.80 11.61 1.96
N PHE A 60 8.52 11.90 2.12
CA PHE A 60 7.89 13.14 1.65
C PHE A 60 6.74 13.53 2.57
N ILE A 61 6.30 14.78 2.48
CA ILE A 61 5.15 15.28 3.25
C ILE A 61 3.94 15.28 2.33
N ALA A 62 2.87 14.59 2.74
CA ALA A 62 1.56 14.65 2.12
C ALA A 62 0.64 15.56 2.95
N THR A 63 -0.17 16.36 2.29
CA THR A 63 -1.06 17.37 2.91
C THR A 63 -2.52 17.10 2.53
N ALA A 64 -3.44 17.82 3.15
CA ALA A 64 -4.87 17.69 2.86
C ALA A 64 -5.18 17.74 1.36
N GLY A 65 -5.91 16.75 0.88
CA GLY A 65 -6.26 16.53 -0.53
C GLY A 65 -5.28 15.64 -1.30
N ASP A 66 -4.11 15.31 -0.74
CA ASP A 66 -3.17 14.38 -1.36
C ASP A 66 -3.64 12.92 -1.22
N ILE A 67 -3.30 12.13 -2.24
CA ILE A 67 -3.51 10.68 -2.29
C ILE A 67 -2.16 9.99 -2.41
N ILE A 68 -1.93 8.98 -1.59
CA ILE A 68 -0.72 8.16 -1.61
C ILE A 68 -1.11 6.75 -2.06
N PHE A 69 -0.36 6.18 -3.00
CA PHE A 69 -0.49 4.80 -3.43
C PHE A 69 0.74 4.01 -2.98
N VAL A 70 0.52 3.02 -2.12
CA VAL A 70 1.55 2.11 -1.61
C VAL A 70 1.46 0.79 -2.34
N HIS A 71 2.54 0.41 -3.01
CA HIS A 71 2.61 -0.88 -3.71
C HIS A 71 2.76 -2.03 -2.73
N SER A 72 2.29 -3.20 -3.17
CA SER A 72 2.51 -4.48 -2.50
C SER A 72 3.98 -4.62 -2.09
N GLY A 73 4.18 -4.94 -0.85
CA GLY A 73 5.49 -5.22 -0.33
C GLY A 73 6.38 -4.00 -0.02
N ILE A 74 5.95 -2.78 -0.17
CA ILE A 74 6.73 -1.59 0.21
C ILE A 74 6.77 -1.46 1.74
N LEU A 75 7.98 -1.32 2.31
CA LEU A 75 8.15 -0.96 3.72
C LEU A 75 7.76 0.50 3.89
N HIS A 76 6.76 0.77 4.73
CA HIS A 76 6.24 2.14 4.85
C HIS A 76 5.92 2.52 6.30
N SER A 77 5.88 3.83 6.53
CA SER A 77 5.50 4.44 7.81
C SER A 77 4.90 5.82 7.59
N GLY A 78 4.21 6.34 8.62
CA GLY A 78 3.63 7.67 8.57
C GLY A 78 3.70 8.37 9.92
N ILE A 79 4.24 9.59 9.94
CA ILE A 79 4.28 10.46 11.12
C ILE A 79 3.30 11.61 10.88
N PRO A 80 2.14 11.63 11.57
CA PRO A 80 1.12 12.66 11.39
C PRO A 80 1.45 13.94 12.16
N ASP A 81 1.08 15.07 11.57
CA ASP A 81 1.07 16.38 12.22
C ASP A 81 -0.34 16.98 12.10
N ASN A 82 -1.10 16.96 13.19
CA ASN A 82 -2.52 17.35 13.24
C ASN A 82 -3.33 16.76 12.07
N CYS A 83 -3.04 15.51 11.73
CA CYS A 83 -3.52 14.86 10.53
C CYS A 83 -4.79 14.05 10.80
N LEU A 84 -5.76 14.19 9.92
CA LEU A 84 -6.86 13.25 9.75
C LEU A 84 -6.68 12.55 8.41
N TYR A 85 -6.53 11.23 8.43
CA TYR A 85 -6.34 10.45 7.21
C TYR A 85 -7.14 9.16 7.20
N GLN A 86 -7.33 8.64 6.03
CA GLN A 86 -8.01 7.36 5.82
C GLN A 86 -7.16 6.49 4.92
N CYS A 87 -7.23 5.17 5.12
CA CYS A 87 -6.58 4.25 4.21
C CYS A 87 -7.46 3.05 3.87
N ILE A 88 -7.20 2.49 2.69
CA ILE A 88 -7.80 1.26 2.18
C ILE A 88 -6.67 0.31 1.87
N VAL A 89 -6.64 -0.83 2.55
CA VAL A 89 -5.73 -1.94 2.24
C VAL A 89 -6.50 -2.99 1.47
N PHE A 90 -5.97 -3.46 0.33
CA PHE A 90 -6.69 -4.36 -0.55
C PHE A 90 -5.80 -5.35 -1.30
N ASP A 91 -6.32 -6.57 -1.52
CA ASP A 91 -5.66 -7.58 -2.34
C ASP A 91 -5.90 -7.29 -3.84
N GLY A 92 -4.82 -6.93 -4.56
CA GLY A 92 -4.88 -6.68 -6.01
C GLY A 92 -5.33 -7.88 -6.86
N ASN A 93 -5.19 -9.11 -6.34
CA ASN A 93 -5.61 -10.32 -7.06
C ASN A 93 -7.12 -10.40 -7.31
N VAL A 94 -7.93 -9.65 -6.56
CA VAL A 94 -9.39 -9.56 -6.79
C VAL A 94 -9.70 -9.12 -8.22
N PHE A 95 -8.85 -8.27 -8.82
CA PHE A 95 -9.04 -7.75 -10.17
C PHE A 95 -8.61 -8.72 -11.29
N LEU A 96 -8.03 -9.87 -10.96
CA LEU A 96 -7.66 -10.91 -11.92
C LEU A 96 -8.80 -11.89 -12.22
N LYS A 97 -9.81 -11.96 -11.36
CA LYS A 97 -10.77 -13.07 -11.31
C LYS A 97 -11.79 -13.10 -12.48
N ASN A 98 -12.14 -11.96 -13.10
CA ASN A 98 -13.40 -11.90 -13.86
C ASN A 98 -13.33 -11.36 -15.28
N ASN A 99 -12.21 -10.83 -15.77
CA ASN A 99 -12.17 -10.27 -17.13
C ASN A 99 -10.76 -10.31 -17.71
N SER A 100 -10.59 -11.05 -18.80
CA SER A 100 -9.29 -11.27 -19.45
C SER A 100 -8.63 -9.95 -19.94
N VAL A 101 -9.40 -8.96 -20.39
CA VAL A 101 -8.87 -7.68 -20.86
C VAL A 101 -8.37 -6.85 -19.67
N CYS A 102 -9.20 -6.67 -18.65
CA CYS A 102 -8.82 -5.93 -17.45
C CYS A 102 -7.69 -6.65 -16.69
N ALA A 103 -7.74 -8.00 -16.60
CA ALA A 103 -6.71 -8.80 -15.96
C ALA A 103 -5.33 -8.57 -16.61
N GLY A 104 -5.25 -8.42 -17.93
CA GLY A 104 -3.99 -8.14 -18.62
C GLY A 104 -3.34 -6.82 -18.20
N TYR A 105 -4.13 -5.79 -17.90
CA TYR A 105 -3.61 -4.53 -17.33
C TYR A 105 -3.19 -4.71 -15.88
N MET A 106 -4.00 -5.40 -15.07
CA MET A 106 -3.71 -5.63 -13.65
C MET A 106 -2.47 -6.51 -13.45
N GLN A 107 -2.24 -7.50 -14.31
CA GLN A 107 -1.01 -8.31 -14.28
C GLN A 107 0.25 -7.48 -14.38
N LYS A 108 0.27 -6.41 -15.18
CA LYS A 108 1.43 -5.50 -15.28
C LYS A 108 1.75 -4.83 -13.94
N ILE A 109 0.72 -4.47 -13.16
CA ILE A 109 0.88 -3.88 -11.82
C ILE A 109 1.34 -4.95 -10.84
N ILE A 110 0.67 -6.10 -10.81
CA ILE A 110 0.91 -7.19 -9.85
C ILE A 110 2.29 -7.82 -10.07
N HIS A 111 2.71 -7.99 -11.33
CA HIS A 111 4.05 -8.47 -11.66
C HIS A 111 5.12 -7.37 -11.61
N GLN A 112 4.72 -6.15 -11.20
CA GLN A 112 5.60 -4.99 -11.10
C GLN A 112 6.32 -4.68 -12.42
N GLU A 113 5.67 -4.92 -13.56
CA GLU A 113 6.15 -4.47 -14.86
C GLU A 113 6.02 -2.95 -14.98
N ILE A 114 5.02 -2.38 -14.30
CA ILE A 114 4.85 -0.95 -14.10
C ILE A 114 4.68 -0.63 -12.61
N LEU A 115 5.11 0.57 -12.23
CA LEU A 115 4.96 1.11 -10.88
C LEU A 115 4.13 2.39 -10.94
N ILE A 116 2.92 2.36 -10.40
CA ILE A 116 2.05 3.53 -10.27
C ILE A 116 2.75 4.61 -9.44
N TYR A 117 2.56 5.87 -9.75
CA TYR A 117 3.12 6.95 -8.95
C TYR A 117 2.63 6.86 -7.50
N HIS A 118 3.55 7.04 -6.55
CA HIS A 118 3.23 6.95 -5.13
C HIS A 118 2.44 8.15 -4.61
N HIS A 119 2.51 9.31 -5.26
CA HIS A 119 1.94 10.55 -4.74
C HIS A 119 1.15 11.30 -5.82
N PHE A 120 -0.12 11.52 -5.55
CA PHE A 120 -1.03 12.31 -6.34
C PHE A 120 -1.49 13.52 -5.52
N THR A 121 -1.33 14.71 -6.07
CA THR A 121 -1.75 15.97 -5.45
C THR A 121 -3.12 16.39 -6.00
N PRO A 122 -3.79 17.40 -5.43
CA PRO A 122 -5.06 17.93 -5.95
C PRO A 122 -5.04 18.37 -7.41
N LYS A 123 -3.85 18.51 -8.02
CA LYS A 123 -3.70 18.77 -9.47
C LYS A 123 -4.15 17.58 -10.35
N HIS A 124 -4.11 16.37 -9.81
CA HIS A 124 -4.58 15.15 -10.47
C HIS A 124 -6.08 14.96 -10.22
N ILE A 125 -6.88 15.90 -10.75
CA ILE A 125 -8.30 16.08 -10.42
C ILE A 125 -9.10 14.78 -10.57
N GLU A 126 -8.91 14.04 -11.68
CA GLU A 126 -9.65 12.80 -11.94
C GLU A 126 -9.30 11.70 -10.93
N ILE A 127 -8.02 11.54 -10.58
CA ILE A 127 -7.55 10.61 -9.54
C ILE A 127 -8.19 10.97 -8.20
N CYS A 128 -8.09 12.25 -7.79
CA CYS A 128 -8.61 12.69 -6.49
C CYS A 128 -10.13 12.50 -6.40
N ASN A 129 -10.89 12.86 -7.45
CA ASN A 129 -12.34 12.68 -7.47
C ASN A 129 -12.74 11.20 -7.39
N THR A 130 -12.08 10.34 -8.17
CA THR A 130 -12.34 8.89 -8.18
C THR A 130 -12.03 8.26 -6.81
N ILE A 131 -10.88 8.57 -6.24
CA ILE A 131 -10.48 8.04 -4.93
C ILE A 131 -11.38 8.60 -3.82
N ASN A 132 -11.73 9.88 -3.84
CA ASN A 132 -12.66 10.43 -2.86
C ASN A 132 -14.02 9.72 -2.92
N SER A 133 -14.58 9.49 -4.10
CA SER A 133 -15.85 8.75 -4.28
C SER A 133 -15.74 7.31 -3.74
N LEU A 134 -14.61 6.64 -3.97
CA LEU A 134 -14.33 5.30 -3.47
C LEU A 134 -14.33 5.27 -1.92
N PHE A 135 -13.57 6.18 -1.30
CA PHE A 135 -13.50 6.28 0.16
C PHE A 135 -14.85 6.64 0.80
N ASP A 136 -15.58 7.56 0.19
CA ASP A 136 -16.91 7.96 0.67
C ASP A 136 -17.91 6.79 0.60
N SER A 137 -17.82 5.95 -0.43
CA SER A 137 -18.65 4.74 -0.53
C SER A 137 -18.33 3.73 0.57
N LEU A 138 -17.06 3.51 0.90
CA LEU A 138 -16.64 2.64 2.01
C LEU A 138 -17.00 3.20 3.38
N TRP A 139 -17.04 4.52 3.52
CA TRP A 139 -17.46 5.18 4.76
C TRP A 139 -18.95 5.06 5.00
N LYS A 140 -19.77 5.36 3.97
CA LYS A 140 -21.24 5.38 4.07
C LYS A 140 -21.88 3.99 4.07
N ARG A 141 -21.30 3.06 3.32
CA ARG A 141 -21.79 1.67 3.15
C ARG A 141 -23.28 1.58 2.78
N GLU A 142 -23.72 2.46 1.87
CA GLU A 142 -25.07 2.39 1.33
C GLU A 142 -25.28 1.10 0.50
N PRO A 143 -26.51 0.61 0.33
CA PRO A 143 -26.77 -0.58 -0.48
C PRO A 143 -26.11 -0.49 -1.87
N GLY A 144 -25.30 -1.48 -2.22
CA GLY A 144 -24.54 -1.52 -3.49
C GLY A 144 -23.20 -0.81 -3.45
N TYR A 145 -22.72 -0.38 -2.28
CA TYR A 145 -21.41 0.27 -2.15
C TYR A 145 -20.26 -0.59 -2.67
N GLU A 146 -20.36 -1.91 -2.57
CA GLU A 146 -19.35 -2.84 -3.07
C GLU A 146 -19.19 -2.71 -4.60
N LEU A 147 -20.31 -2.57 -5.33
CA LEU A 147 -20.29 -2.35 -6.79
C LEU A 147 -19.62 -1.01 -7.11
N THR A 148 -19.94 0.04 -6.34
CA THR A 148 -19.33 1.36 -6.51
C THR A 148 -17.84 1.30 -6.24
N VAL A 149 -17.40 0.65 -5.17
CA VAL A 149 -15.99 0.50 -4.81
C VAL A 149 -15.21 -0.20 -5.92
N ILE A 150 -15.68 -1.35 -6.40
CA ILE A 150 -15.04 -2.09 -7.49
C ILE A 150 -15.02 -1.26 -8.78
N GLY A 151 -16.11 -0.58 -9.11
CA GLY A 151 -16.19 0.31 -10.28
C GLY A 151 -15.19 1.47 -10.21
N GLN A 152 -15.03 2.09 -9.04
CA GLN A 152 -14.08 3.18 -8.82
C GLN A 152 -12.63 2.70 -8.89
N PHE A 153 -12.31 1.49 -8.43
CA PHE A 153 -10.99 0.92 -8.63
C PHE A 153 -10.66 0.71 -10.10
N TYR A 154 -11.57 0.13 -10.89
CA TYR A 154 -11.36 0.01 -12.34
C TYR A 154 -11.21 1.37 -13.02
N HIS A 155 -12.00 2.36 -12.60
CA HIS A 155 -11.88 3.72 -13.11
C HIS A 155 -10.53 4.34 -12.76
N PHE A 156 -10.09 4.22 -11.50
CA PHE A 156 -8.77 4.66 -11.04
C PHE A 156 -7.64 4.07 -11.91
N PHE A 157 -7.62 2.74 -12.07
CA PHE A 157 -6.61 2.10 -12.91
C PHE A 157 -6.72 2.55 -14.38
N GLY A 158 -7.92 2.73 -14.90
CA GLY A 158 -8.14 3.31 -16.24
C GLY A 158 -7.50 4.68 -16.39
N ILE A 159 -7.68 5.58 -15.42
CA ILE A 159 -7.05 6.91 -15.40
C ILE A 159 -5.52 6.79 -15.35
N VAL A 160 -5.00 5.90 -14.49
CA VAL A 160 -3.55 5.65 -14.37
C VAL A 160 -2.95 5.25 -15.72
N PHE A 161 -3.57 4.32 -16.44
CA PHE A 161 -3.09 3.88 -17.75
C PHE A 161 -3.25 4.94 -18.83
N SER A 162 -4.39 5.64 -18.90
CA SER A 162 -4.66 6.63 -19.95
C SER A 162 -3.77 7.87 -19.82
N ASN A 163 -3.42 8.27 -18.59
CA ASN A 163 -2.57 9.45 -18.33
C ASN A 163 -1.10 9.10 -18.10
N HIS A 164 -0.72 7.84 -18.20
CA HIS A 164 0.67 7.39 -17.96
C HIS A 164 1.20 7.74 -16.56
N TYR A 165 0.35 7.61 -15.53
CA TYR A 165 0.74 7.88 -14.14
C TYR A 165 1.48 6.69 -13.51
N TYR A 166 2.46 6.17 -14.24
CA TYR A 166 3.33 5.07 -13.81
C TYR A 166 4.73 5.18 -14.43
N LEU A 167 5.65 4.44 -13.85
CA LEU A 167 6.99 4.23 -14.37
C LEU A 167 7.07 2.81 -14.92
N ASP A 168 7.69 2.65 -16.09
CA ASP A 168 8.07 1.33 -16.59
C ASP A 168 9.15 0.76 -15.69
N SER A 169 8.95 -0.46 -15.22
CA SER A 169 9.91 -1.15 -14.36
C SER A 169 11.13 -1.56 -15.19
N ILE A 170 12.06 -0.63 -15.38
CA ILE A 170 13.36 -0.92 -15.94
C ILE A 170 14.19 -1.65 -14.88
N THR A 171 15.12 -2.51 -15.29
CA THR A 171 16.03 -3.41 -14.58
C THR A 171 16.57 -2.94 -13.20
N ARG A 172 16.51 -1.66 -12.88
CA ARG A 172 16.94 -1.07 -11.62
C ARG A 172 15.92 -1.36 -10.49
N ALA A 173 14.63 -1.23 -10.78
CA ALA A 173 13.56 -1.52 -9.82
C ALA A 173 13.55 -3.00 -9.41
N ARG A 174 13.84 -3.94 -10.32
CA ARG A 174 13.97 -5.37 -9.99
C ARG A 174 15.12 -5.68 -9.03
N ARG A 175 16.21 -4.92 -9.09
CA ARG A 175 17.37 -5.11 -8.22
C ARG A 175 17.11 -4.58 -6.82
N ASP A 176 16.46 -3.42 -6.74
CA ASP A 176 16.08 -2.79 -5.48
C ASP A 176 14.97 -3.61 -4.79
N TYR A 177 14.00 -4.11 -5.55
CA TYR A 177 12.96 -5.02 -5.06
C TYR A 177 13.54 -6.33 -4.48
N LYS A 178 14.53 -6.94 -5.14
CA LYS A 178 15.21 -8.13 -4.61
C LYS A 178 15.90 -7.84 -3.27
N ARG A 179 16.54 -6.67 -3.14
CA ARG A 179 17.16 -6.23 -1.87
C ARG A 179 16.12 -6.03 -0.77
N ILE A 180 14.99 -5.42 -1.11
CA ILE A 180 13.88 -5.22 -0.18
C ILE A 180 13.32 -6.56 0.28
N LEU A 181 13.08 -7.51 -0.63
CA LEU A 181 12.66 -8.87 -0.27
C LEU A 181 13.68 -9.55 0.65
N GLN A 182 14.98 -9.40 0.37
CA GLN A 182 16.02 -9.94 1.24
C GLN A 182 16.00 -9.28 2.62
N LEU A 183 15.84 -7.96 2.68
CA LEU A 183 15.70 -7.24 3.95
C LEU A 183 14.50 -7.73 4.76
N LYS A 184 13.35 -7.92 4.11
CA LYS A 184 12.16 -8.47 4.74
C LYS A 184 12.38 -9.86 5.30
N GLN A 185 12.99 -10.76 4.51
CA GLN A 185 13.35 -12.10 4.98
C GLN A 185 14.28 -12.06 6.21
N VAL A 186 15.21 -11.09 6.25
CA VAL A 186 16.08 -10.88 7.43
C VAL A 186 15.26 -10.40 8.63
N LEU A 187 14.36 -9.44 8.42
CA LEU A 187 13.50 -8.93 9.49
C LEU A 187 12.59 -10.03 10.04
N ASP A 188 11.90 -10.78 9.17
CA ASP A 188 11.08 -11.93 9.56
C ASP A 188 11.91 -12.98 10.32
N PHE A 189 13.14 -13.27 9.88
CA PHE A 189 14.03 -14.21 10.58
C PHE A 189 14.41 -13.68 11.96
N ILE A 190 14.75 -12.40 12.10
CA ILE A 190 15.06 -11.75 13.39
C ILE A 190 13.87 -11.89 14.32
N GLU A 191 12.69 -11.56 13.84
CA GLU A 191 11.46 -11.57 14.62
C GLU A 191 11.11 -12.96 15.18
N HIS A 192 11.26 -14.00 14.37
CA HIS A 192 11.00 -15.38 14.84
C HIS A 192 12.09 -15.95 15.74
N ASN A 193 13.26 -15.33 15.83
CA ASN A 193 14.43 -15.85 16.53
C ASN A 193 15.06 -14.89 17.55
N TYR A 194 14.47 -13.71 17.82
CA TYR A 194 15.06 -12.66 18.67
C TYR A 194 15.25 -13.08 20.14
N THR A 195 14.56 -14.14 20.60
CA THR A 195 14.73 -14.68 21.96
C THR A 195 16.05 -15.45 22.14
N GLY A 196 16.73 -15.76 21.05
CA GLY A 196 18.02 -16.45 21.02
C GLY A 196 19.17 -15.55 20.57
N ALA A 197 20.41 -16.09 20.67
CA ALA A 197 21.58 -15.39 20.13
C ALA A 197 21.56 -15.42 18.59
N LEU A 198 21.40 -14.26 17.95
CA LEU A 198 21.46 -14.11 16.51
C LEU A 198 22.88 -13.77 16.05
N THR A 199 23.34 -14.45 15.00
CA THR A 199 24.65 -14.20 14.39
C THR A 199 24.48 -13.67 12.97
N LEU A 200 25.44 -12.85 12.49
CA LEU A 200 25.47 -12.39 11.10
C LEU A 200 25.44 -13.53 10.09
N LYS A 201 26.06 -14.67 10.43
CA LYS A 201 26.06 -15.87 9.58
C LYS A 201 24.66 -16.47 9.42
N GLN A 202 23.85 -16.50 10.46
CA GLN A 202 22.47 -16.95 10.39
C GLN A 202 21.62 -15.98 9.56
N LEU A 203 21.80 -14.67 9.76
CA LEU A 203 21.10 -13.64 8.99
C LEU A 203 21.45 -13.70 7.50
N SER A 204 22.74 -13.85 7.16
CA SER A 204 23.15 -13.97 5.75
C SER A 204 22.63 -15.26 5.10
N ALA A 205 22.59 -16.35 5.86
CA ALA A 205 22.07 -17.64 5.39
C ALA A 205 20.56 -17.57 5.11
N SER A 206 19.77 -16.82 5.91
CA SER A 206 18.31 -16.69 5.74
C SER A 206 17.93 -16.07 4.39
N VAL A 207 18.83 -15.27 3.78
CA VAL A 207 18.63 -14.59 2.50
C VAL A 207 19.53 -15.10 1.37
N SER A 208 20.14 -16.28 1.55
CA SER A 208 21.05 -16.89 0.57
C SER A 208 22.20 -15.93 0.14
N MET A 209 22.67 -15.10 1.07
CA MET A 209 23.87 -14.28 0.89
C MET A 209 25.07 -15.00 1.48
N SER A 210 26.11 -15.12 0.68
CA SER A 210 27.39 -15.72 1.08
C SER A 210 28.32 -14.69 1.72
#